data_e298c02d278322ff50236f2c246461c3
#
_entry.id   e298c02d278322ff50236f2c246461c3
#
_cell.length_a   1.000
_cell.length_b   1.000
_cell.length_c   1.000
_cell.angle_alpha   90.00
_cell.angle_beta   90.00
_cell.angle_gamma   90.00
#
_symmetry.space_group_name_H-M   'P 1'
#
loop_
_entity.id
_entity.type
_entity.pdbx_description
1 polymer ?
#
loop_
_entity_poly.entity_id
_entity_poly.type
_entity_poly.pdbx_seq_one_letter_code
_entity_poly.pdbx_strand_id
1 'polypeptide(L)'
;MSTIVSAADKQIPILIVDGQSTIYHYWQMVTPILKQELEDTGLFQVTVATAPLNDGDFSTYKPEFSKYKAVVWNLDAPDWPDNLKTEVDNYVKNGGGLIIVHAANNAFPDWRAFNLMTGVGGWRKRTDAAGPMWYYKDGKLISDPTPGNAGQHGARLPFLVTARAPQHPIMKGLPPTWLHASDELYAALRGPGENMTVLATAYSDPKNHGTGHDEPILIAINYGKGRVFHTPMGHDGLALACVGFVTTFQRGTEWAATGKVTQKVPSTFPSANTVSYRVDLALMDPLFAQGLTVNSSAPKK
;
A
#
# COMPACT_ATOMS: atom_id res chain seq x y z
N MET A 1 -5.67 -46.10 -19.05
CA MET A 1 -5.79 -44.67 -19.17
C MET A 1 -5.62 -44.07 -17.76
N SER A 2 -4.44 -43.50 -17.51
CA SER A 2 -4.13 -42.90 -16.20
C SER A 2 -4.64 -41.44 -16.24
N THR A 3 -5.67 -41.15 -15.48
CA THR A 3 -6.14 -39.78 -15.28
C THR A 3 -5.12 -39.00 -14.45
N ILE A 4 -4.37 -38.15 -15.12
CA ILE A 4 -3.56 -37.15 -14.44
C ILE A 4 -4.55 -36.18 -13.77
N VAL A 5 -4.78 -36.38 -12.47
CA VAL A 5 -5.44 -35.34 -11.63
C VAL A 5 -4.39 -34.23 -11.52
N SER A 6 -4.59 -33.15 -12.25
CA SER A 6 -3.89 -31.91 -12.01
C SER A 6 -4.18 -31.49 -10.56
N ALA A 7 -3.15 -31.51 -9.73
CA ALA A 7 -3.24 -30.83 -8.43
C ALA A 7 -3.53 -29.37 -8.74
N ALA A 8 -4.75 -28.93 -8.51
CA ALA A 8 -5.08 -27.50 -8.51
C ALA A 8 -4.08 -26.84 -7.56
N ASP A 9 -3.25 -25.94 -8.05
CA ASP A 9 -2.27 -25.25 -7.23
C ASP A 9 -3.01 -24.63 -6.06
N LYS A 10 -2.61 -24.99 -4.84
CA LYS A 10 -3.28 -24.52 -3.62
C LYS A 10 -3.15 -23.01 -3.56
N GLN A 11 -4.26 -22.30 -3.55
CA GLN A 11 -4.28 -20.85 -3.43
C GLN A 11 -3.48 -20.38 -2.22
N ILE A 12 -2.84 -19.23 -2.35
CA ILE A 12 -2.02 -18.60 -1.31
C ILE A 12 -2.97 -17.93 -0.31
N PRO A 13 -2.97 -18.34 0.97
CA PRO A 13 -3.84 -17.71 1.97
C PRO A 13 -3.32 -16.32 2.34
N ILE A 14 -4.20 -15.32 2.19
CA ILE A 14 -3.96 -13.90 2.51
C ILE A 14 -4.98 -13.45 3.55
N LEU A 15 -4.52 -12.66 4.53
CA LEU A 15 -5.37 -11.97 5.47
C LEU A 15 -5.43 -10.49 5.12
N ILE A 16 -6.61 -9.88 5.08
CA ILE A 16 -6.76 -8.43 5.13
C ILE A 16 -7.13 -8.05 6.56
N VAL A 17 -6.39 -7.12 7.14
CA VAL A 17 -6.70 -6.53 8.45
C VAL A 17 -7.24 -5.13 8.22
N ASP A 18 -8.44 -4.87 8.74
CA ASP A 18 -9.16 -3.61 8.66
C ASP A 18 -9.85 -3.25 9.99
N GLY A 19 -10.84 -2.35 9.99
CA GLY A 19 -11.69 -2.04 11.13
C GLY A 19 -11.44 -0.67 11.76
N GLN A 20 -10.30 -0.05 11.49
CA GLN A 20 -9.93 1.24 12.06
C GLN A 20 -9.43 2.18 10.96
N SER A 21 -9.95 3.40 10.97
CA SER A 21 -9.51 4.47 10.06
C SER A 21 -9.91 5.83 10.60
N THR A 22 -9.42 6.89 9.97
CA THR A 22 -9.95 8.24 10.15
C THR A 22 -11.24 8.43 9.36
N ILE A 23 -11.91 9.57 9.56
CA ILE A 23 -13.11 9.94 8.79
C ILE A 23 -12.83 10.17 7.29
N TYR A 24 -11.58 10.19 6.88
CA TYR A 24 -11.15 10.42 5.49
C TYR A 24 -10.89 9.14 4.71
N HIS A 25 -10.77 7.99 5.39
CA HIS A 25 -10.41 6.72 4.78
C HIS A 25 -11.42 5.63 5.18
N TYR A 26 -12.26 5.22 4.23
CA TYR A 26 -13.36 4.30 4.46
C TYR A 26 -12.93 2.85 4.17
N TRP A 27 -12.40 2.15 5.19
CA TRP A 27 -12.00 0.75 5.05
C TRP A 27 -13.16 -0.14 4.55
N GLN A 28 -14.42 0.19 4.92
CA GLN A 28 -15.62 -0.55 4.48
C GLN A 28 -15.79 -0.53 2.95
N MET A 29 -15.29 0.47 2.27
CA MET A 29 -15.26 0.56 0.81
C MET A 29 -13.96 -0.04 0.25
N VAL A 30 -12.81 0.28 0.87
CA VAL A 30 -11.48 -0.13 0.38
C VAL A 30 -11.27 -1.64 0.50
N THR A 31 -11.62 -2.26 1.64
CA THR A 31 -11.40 -3.70 1.88
C THR A 31 -12.08 -4.61 0.84
N PRO A 32 -13.36 -4.43 0.48
CA PRO A 32 -13.99 -5.24 -0.57
C PRO A 32 -13.27 -5.14 -1.92
N ILE A 33 -12.80 -3.95 -2.31
CA ILE A 33 -12.06 -3.74 -3.56
C ILE A 33 -10.72 -4.49 -3.52
N LEU A 34 -9.90 -4.28 -2.48
CA LEU A 34 -8.62 -4.97 -2.32
C LEU A 34 -8.78 -6.50 -2.30
N LYS A 35 -9.85 -6.99 -1.65
CA LYS A 35 -10.17 -8.41 -1.64
C LYS A 35 -10.46 -8.92 -3.05
N GLN A 36 -11.34 -8.24 -3.79
CA GLN A 36 -11.69 -8.60 -5.16
C GLN A 36 -10.48 -8.59 -6.09
N GLU A 37 -9.63 -7.55 -5.99
CA GLU A 37 -8.39 -7.48 -6.78
C GLU A 37 -7.50 -8.70 -6.60
N LEU A 38 -7.35 -9.18 -5.37
CA LEU A 38 -6.52 -10.36 -5.10
C LEU A 38 -7.19 -11.66 -5.59
N GLU A 39 -8.48 -11.83 -5.31
CA GLU A 39 -9.21 -13.05 -5.68
C GLU A 39 -9.35 -13.21 -7.20
N ASP A 40 -9.47 -12.13 -7.96
CA ASP A 40 -9.53 -12.13 -9.42
C ASP A 40 -8.29 -12.74 -10.09
N THR A 41 -7.15 -12.77 -9.40
CA THR A 41 -5.95 -13.45 -9.91
C THR A 41 -6.08 -14.97 -9.97
N GLY A 42 -7.00 -15.54 -9.19
CA GLY A 42 -7.08 -17.00 -8.94
C GLY A 42 -5.93 -17.55 -8.07
N LEU A 43 -4.91 -16.73 -7.76
CA LEU A 43 -3.75 -17.14 -6.96
C LEU A 43 -4.02 -17.11 -5.46
N PHE A 44 -4.91 -16.23 -5.00
CA PHE A 44 -5.09 -15.94 -3.58
C PHE A 44 -6.45 -16.40 -3.05
N GLN A 45 -6.44 -16.87 -1.82
CA GLN A 45 -7.63 -17.05 -0.99
C GLN A 45 -7.60 -16.00 0.11
N VAL A 46 -8.58 -15.09 0.13
CA VAL A 46 -8.55 -13.92 1.00
C VAL A 46 -9.56 -14.05 2.14
N THR A 47 -9.06 -13.89 3.37
CA THR A 47 -9.87 -13.76 4.59
C THR A 47 -9.76 -12.32 5.09
N VAL A 48 -10.79 -11.81 5.74
CA VAL A 48 -10.78 -10.48 6.38
C VAL A 48 -10.90 -10.66 7.89
N ALA A 49 -10.09 -9.92 8.64
CA ALA A 49 -10.19 -9.82 10.10
C ALA A 49 -10.36 -8.35 10.48
N THR A 50 -11.59 -8.00 10.84
CA THR A 50 -11.93 -6.64 11.24
C THR A 50 -11.58 -6.43 12.70
N ALA A 51 -10.62 -5.53 12.95
CA ALA A 51 -10.20 -5.14 14.30
C ALA A 51 -11.31 -4.34 15.01
N PRO A 52 -11.41 -4.42 16.32
CA PRO A 52 -12.25 -3.53 17.11
C PRO A 52 -11.91 -2.06 16.87
N LEU A 53 -12.83 -1.16 17.12
CA LEU A 53 -12.55 0.28 17.10
C LEU A 53 -11.43 0.63 18.09
N ASN A 54 -10.81 1.81 17.94
CA ASN A 54 -9.64 2.20 18.74
C ASN A 54 -9.81 2.02 20.26
N ASP A 55 -11.02 2.26 20.80
CA ASP A 55 -11.35 2.09 22.21
C ASP A 55 -12.12 0.79 22.49
N GLY A 56 -12.14 -0.13 21.53
CA GLY A 56 -12.90 -1.38 21.59
C GLY A 56 -12.20 -2.48 22.36
N ASP A 57 -12.95 -3.54 22.64
CA ASP A 57 -12.43 -4.72 23.32
C ASP A 57 -11.68 -5.66 22.36
N PHE A 58 -10.39 -5.79 22.55
CA PHE A 58 -9.51 -6.69 21.80
C PHE A 58 -9.41 -8.10 22.38
N SER A 59 -10.09 -8.42 23.51
CA SER A 59 -9.93 -9.71 24.21
C SER A 59 -10.27 -10.92 23.35
N THR A 60 -11.20 -10.76 22.40
CA THR A 60 -11.65 -11.80 21.48
C THR A 60 -11.02 -11.68 20.07
N TYR A 61 -10.28 -10.60 19.78
CA TYR A 61 -9.66 -10.39 18.48
C TYR A 61 -8.37 -11.22 18.35
N LYS A 62 -8.44 -12.31 17.57
CA LYS A 62 -7.34 -13.27 17.39
C LYS A 62 -7.18 -13.64 15.92
N PRO A 63 -6.53 -12.79 15.10
CA PRO A 63 -6.44 -12.97 13.64
C PRO A 63 -5.57 -14.15 13.19
N GLU A 64 -4.89 -14.86 14.10
CA GLU A 64 -4.06 -16.05 13.81
C GLU A 64 -3.13 -15.87 12.60
N PHE A 65 -2.30 -14.83 12.60
CA PHE A 65 -1.44 -14.40 11.49
C PHE A 65 -0.64 -15.56 10.87
N SER A 66 -0.19 -16.53 11.66
CA SER A 66 0.62 -17.65 11.21
C SER A 66 -0.07 -18.58 10.17
N LYS A 67 -1.40 -18.50 10.03
CA LYS A 67 -2.15 -19.25 9.04
C LYS A 67 -2.02 -18.69 7.61
N TYR A 68 -1.53 -17.46 7.47
CA TYR A 68 -1.47 -16.72 6.21
C TYR A 68 -0.03 -16.55 5.73
N LYS A 69 0.13 -16.47 4.40
CA LYS A 69 1.44 -16.23 3.77
C LYS A 69 1.78 -14.76 3.72
N ALA A 70 0.74 -13.90 3.62
CA ALA A 70 0.91 -12.47 3.75
C ALA A 70 -0.33 -11.83 4.39
N VAL A 71 -0.13 -10.65 4.98
CA VAL A 71 -1.16 -9.83 5.60
C VAL A 71 -1.21 -8.48 4.88
N VAL A 72 -2.38 -8.11 4.38
CA VAL A 72 -2.66 -6.78 3.85
C VAL A 72 -3.16 -5.90 5.00
N TRP A 73 -2.45 -4.82 5.24
CA TRP A 73 -2.77 -3.86 6.29
C TRP A 73 -3.54 -2.68 5.69
N ASN A 74 -4.87 -2.70 5.84
CA ASN A 74 -5.78 -1.62 5.45
C ASN A 74 -6.41 -1.01 6.70
N LEU A 75 -5.55 -0.45 7.58
CA LEU A 75 -5.95 0.01 8.89
C LEU A 75 -5.06 1.19 9.32
N ASP A 76 -5.69 2.28 9.78
CA ASP A 76 -5.01 3.44 10.39
C ASP A 76 -5.40 3.54 11.87
N ALA A 77 -4.58 2.98 12.75
CA ALA A 77 -4.78 2.92 14.20
C ALA A 77 -3.73 3.73 14.96
N PRO A 78 -4.08 4.34 16.10
CA PRO A 78 -3.10 5.01 16.96
C PRO A 78 -2.20 4.00 17.68
N ASP A 79 -2.77 2.94 18.24
CA ASP A 79 -2.05 1.88 18.94
C ASP A 79 -2.87 0.59 19.04
N TRP A 80 -2.21 -0.51 19.38
CA TRP A 80 -2.78 -1.83 19.63
C TRP A 80 -2.21 -2.45 20.92
N PRO A 81 -2.90 -3.47 21.53
CA PRO A 81 -2.35 -4.22 22.63
C PRO A 81 -0.97 -4.84 22.33
N ASP A 82 -0.06 -4.80 23.29
CA ASP A 82 1.33 -5.23 23.11
C ASP A 82 1.47 -6.69 22.69
N ASN A 83 0.59 -7.58 23.13
CA ASN A 83 0.58 -8.97 22.67
C ASN A 83 0.32 -9.07 21.16
N LEU A 84 -0.64 -8.33 20.61
CA LEU A 84 -0.93 -8.31 19.17
C LEU A 84 0.22 -7.67 18.39
N LYS A 85 0.81 -6.58 18.89
CA LYS A 85 2.01 -5.98 18.27
C LYS A 85 3.16 -7.00 18.24
N THR A 86 3.36 -7.75 19.31
CA THR A 86 4.37 -8.80 19.38
C THR A 86 4.09 -9.95 18.40
N GLU A 87 2.83 -10.36 18.24
CA GLU A 87 2.44 -11.38 17.27
C GLU A 87 2.74 -10.96 15.83
N VAL A 88 2.37 -9.72 15.44
CA VAL A 88 2.66 -9.18 14.11
C VAL A 88 4.17 -9.07 13.87
N ASP A 89 4.92 -8.54 14.84
CA ASP A 89 6.37 -8.41 14.76
C ASP A 89 7.04 -9.78 14.52
N ASN A 90 6.68 -10.76 15.34
CA ASN A 90 7.19 -12.13 15.22
C ASN A 90 6.78 -12.78 13.89
N TYR A 91 5.53 -12.57 13.46
CA TYR A 91 5.05 -13.11 12.18
C TYR A 91 5.91 -12.62 11.01
N VAL A 92 6.15 -11.31 10.90
CA VAL A 92 6.95 -10.77 9.79
C VAL A 92 8.42 -11.16 9.96
N LYS A 93 9.02 -11.04 11.15
CA LYS A 93 10.42 -11.45 11.41
C LYS A 93 10.70 -12.90 11.01
N ASN A 94 9.73 -13.79 11.17
CA ASN A 94 9.88 -15.21 10.86
C ASN A 94 9.55 -15.57 9.40
N GLY A 95 9.27 -14.59 8.53
CA GLY A 95 9.13 -14.81 7.09
C GLY A 95 7.73 -14.54 6.54
N GLY A 96 6.79 -14.08 7.36
CA GLY A 96 5.49 -13.62 6.90
C GLY A 96 5.61 -12.41 5.98
N GLY A 97 4.73 -12.32 4.98
CA GLY A 97 4.61 -11.14 4.11
C GLY A 97 3.73 -10.08 4.75
N LEU A 98 4.03 -8.79 4.49
CA LEU A 98 3.19 -7.68 4.91
C LEU A 98 2.98 -6.72 3.75
N ILE A 99 1.76 -6.23 3.57
CA ILE A 99 1.42 -5.24 2.56
C ILE A 99 0.80 -4.03 3.27
N ILE A 100 1.40 -2.86 3.11
CA ILE A 100 0.92 -1.60 3.68
C ILE A 100 0.26 -0.80 2.55
N VAL A 101 -1.02 -0.46 2.73
CA VAL A 101 -1.80 0.26 1.71
C VAL A 101 -2.19 1.64 2.22
N HIS A 102 -1.81 2.66 1.48
CA HIS A 102 -2.20 4.06 1.65
C HIS A 102 -2.11 4.53 3.11
N ALA A 103 -3.23 4.94 3.71
CA ALA A 103 -3.30 5.48 5.07
C ALA A 103 -2.83 4.51 6.17
N ALA A 104 -2.64 3.23 5.86
CA ALA A 104 -2.07 2.28 6.80
C ALA A 104 -0.63 2.65 7.21
N ASN A 105 0.08 3.45 6.42
CA ASN A 105 1.39 3.97 6.79
C ASN A 105 1.36 5.06 7.88
N ASN A 106 0.18 5.56 8.24
CA ASN A 106 -0.03 6.50 9.34
C ASN A 106 -0.13 5.79 10.69
N ALA A 107 -0.51 4.51 10.68
CA ALA A 107 -0.75 3.74 11.89
C ALA A 107 0.49 3.68 12.81
N PHE A 108 0.25 3.51 14.09
CA PHE A 108 1.24 3.18 15.11
C PHE A 108 2.49 4.08 15.12
N PRO A 109 2.35 5.41 15.30
CA PRO A 109 3.48 6.33 15.23
C PRO A 109 4.61 5.97 16.21
N ASP A 110 4.26 5.43 17.37
CA ASP A 110 5.19 5.13 18.45
C ASP A 110 5.67 3.66 18.48
N TRP A 111 5.13 2.81 17.60
CA TRP A 111 5.58 1.41 17.53
C TRP A 111 6.75 1.26 16.56
N ARG A 112 7.98 1.26 17.15
CA ARG A 112 9.23 1.20 16.39
C ARG A 112 9.29 0.05 15.39
N ALA A 113 8.86 -1.16 15.75
CA ALA A 113 8.92 -2.31 14.84
C ALA A 113 8.05 -2.10 13.61
N PHE A 114 6.84 -1.52 13.75
CA PHE A 114 5.99 -1.19 12.63
C PHE A 114 6.61 -0.12 11.72
N ASN A 115 7.23 0.90 12.31
CA ASN A 115 7.92 1.94 11.53
C ASN A 115 9.12 1.37 10.75
N LEU A 116 9.80 0.35 11.28
CA LEU A 116 10.85 -0.40 10.55
C LEU A 116 10.25 -1.24 9.42
N MET A 117 9.09 -1.88 9.62
CA MET A 117 8.39 -2.63 8.58
C MET A 117 7.81 -1.72 7.49
N THR A 118 7.31 -0.55 7.86
CA THR A 118 6.69 0.40 6.92
C THR A 118 7.72 1.22 6.16
N GLY A 119 8.92 1.41 6.75
CA GLY A 119 10.03 2.20 6.21
C GLY A 119 9.82 3.70 6.37
N VAL A 120 8.69 4.21 5.91
CA VAL A 120 8.26 5.61 6.02
C VAL A 120 6.77 5.70 6.32
N GLY A 121 6.35 6.76 7.00
CA GLY A 121 4.95 7.03 7.30
C GLY A 121 4.68 8.52 7.52
N GLY A 122 3.41 8.89 7.64
CA GLY A 122 3.00 10.28 7.79
C GLY A 122 2.04 10.52 8.95
N TRP A 123 1.65 11.75 9.12
CA TRP A 123 0.62 12.22 10.05
C TRP A 123 0.78 11.76 11.51
N ARG A 124 -0.30 11.71 12.27
CA ARG A 124 -0.35 11.28 13.68
C ARG A 124 0.79 11.86 14.53
N LYS A 125 1.09 13.16 14.34
CA LYS A 125 2.17 13.89 15.03
C LYS A 125 3.58 13.33 14.78
N ARG A 126 3.79 12.56 13.71
CA ARG A 126 5.15 12.20 13.30
C ARG A 126 5.94 13.45 12.90
N THR A 127 7.19 13.48 13.36
CA THR A 127 8.17 14.52 13.05
C THR A 127 9.49 13.87 12.64
N ASP A 128 10.54 14.65 12.54
CA ASP A 128 11.92 14.18 12.38
C ASP A 128 12.37 13.17 13.44
N ALA A 129 11.70 13.10 14.60
CA ALA A 129 11.94 12.04 15.61
C ALA A 129 11.62 10.62 15.08
N ALA A 130 10.73 10.49 14.09
CA ALA A 130 10.46 9.21 13.43
C ALA A 130 11.56 8.78 12.44
N GLY A 131 12.40 9.73 12.02
CA GLY A 131 13.48 9.56 11.05
C GLY A 131 13.48 10.64 9.98
N PRO A 132 14.44 10.56 9.02
CA PRO A 132 14.54 11.51 7.93
C PRO A 132 13.37 11.41 6.95
N MET A 133 13.17 12.45 6.13
CA MET A 133 12.41 12.34 4.88
C MET A 133 13.23 11.55 3.85
N TRP A 134 12.51 10.80 3.01
CA TRP A 134 13.12 10.03 1.92
C TRP A 134 12.49 10.44 0.59
N TYR A 135 13.29 10.88 -0.35
CA TYR A 135 12.86 11.26 -1.70
C TYR A 135 13.97 11.04 -2.73
N TYR A 136 13.63 11.04 -4.02
CA TYR A 136 14.63 11.04 -5.08
C TYR A 136 14.90 12.46 -5.56
N LYS A 137 16.17 12.73 -5.77
CA LYS A 137 16.67 13.96 -6.42
C LYS A 137 17.86 13.60 -7.29
N ASP A 138 17.86 14.09 -8.53
CA ASP A 138 18.96 13.86 -9.50
C ASP A 138 19.33 12.36 -9.65
N GLY A 139 18.31 11.49 -9.66
CA GLY A 139 18.48 10.04 -9.81
C GLY A 139 18.99 9.31 -8.57
N LYS A 140 19.12 10.00 -7.42
CA LYS A 140 19.60 9.41 -6.15
C LYS A 140 18.55 9.46 -5.07
N LEU A 141 18.50 8.41 -4.25
CA LEU A 141 17.70 8.40 -3.03
C LEU A 141 18.39 9.27 -1.98
N ILE A 142 17.67 10.25 -1.48
CA ILE A 142 18.13 11.22 -0.46
C ILE A 142 17.47 10.88 0.87
N SER A 143 18.29 10.89 1.93
CA SER A 143 17.87 10.87 3.32
C SER A 143 18.03 12.28 3.88
N ASP A 144 16.93 12.97 4.14
CA ASP A 144 16.91 14.36 4.58
C ASP A 144 16.49 14.47 6.05
N PRO A 145 17.43 14.76 6.97
CA PRO A 145 17.15 14.88 8.40
C PRO A 145 16.58 16.25 8.81
N THR A 146 16.32 17.15 7.87
CA THR A 146 15.78 18.49 8.20
C THR A 146 14.57 18.38 9.11
N PRO A 147 14.53 19.08 10.26
CA PRO A 147 13.40 19.01 11.19
C PRO A 147 12.08 19.42 10.55
N GLY A 148 10.99 18.76 10.98
CA GLY A 148 9.64 19.08 10.53
C GLY A 148 8.65 17.93 10.66
N ASN A 149 7.39 18.22 10.34
CA ASN A 149 6.32 17.25 10.38
C ASN A 149 6.44 16.23 9.22
N ALA A 150 5.83 15.06 9.41
CA ALA A 150 5.70 14.03 8.41
C ALA A 150 4.30 14.03 7.79
N GLY A 151 4.26 13.83 6.49
CA GLY A 151 3.03 13.63 5.74
C GLY A 151 2.37 14.92 5.27
N GLN A 152 2.22 15.03 3.97
CA GLN A 152 1.39 16.03 3.29
C GLN A 152 0.90 15.45 1.97
N HIS A 153 -0.12 16.05 1.40
CA HIS A 153 -0.58 15.83 0.02
C HIS A 153 -1.27 17.09 -0.50
N GLY A 154 -1.38 17.20 -1.81
CA GLY A 154 -2.19 18.22 -2.48
C GLY A 154 -3.60 17.73 -2.80
N ALA A 155 -4.24 18.40 -3.75
CA ALA A 155 -5.48 17.93 -4.34
C ALA A 155 -5.25 16.59 -5.07
N ARG A 156 -6.28 15.74 -5.09
CA ARG A 156 -6.26 14.47 -5.83
C ARG A 156 -6.23 14.73 -7.33
N LEU A 157 -5.08 14.48 -7.94
CA LEU A 157 -4.83 14.62 -9.37
C LEU A 157 -4.15 13.37 -9.91
N PRO A 158 -4.27 13.08 -11.21
CA PRO A 158 -3.43 12.06 -11.83
C PRO A 158 -1.96 12.47 -11.76
N PHE A 159 -1.08 11.48 -11.58
CA PHE A 159 0.37 11.71 -11.55
C PHE A 159 1.15 10.61 -12.26
N LEU A 160 2.32 10.98 -12.78
CA LEU A 160 3.23 10.03 -13.41
C LEU A 160 4.00 9.24 -12.35
N VAL A 161 3.93 7.93 -12.47
CA VAL A 161 4.77 7.00 -11.72
C VAL A 161 6.03 6.72 -12.54
N THR A 162 7.20 6.82 -11.90
CA THR A 162 8.51 6.56 -12.51
C THR A 162 9.18 5.39 -11.83
N ALA A 163 9.48 4.33 -12.59
CA ALA A 163 10.19 3.15 -12.11
C ALA A 163 11.62 3.49 -11.69
N ARG A 164 12.05 3.02 -10.49
CA ARG A 164 13.41 3.21 -9.96
C ARG A 164 14.18 1.91 -9.85
N ALA A 165 13.51 0.78 -9.72
CA ALA A 165 14.11 -0.53 -9.60
C ALA A 165 13.52 -1.53 -10.61
N PRO A 166 13.74 -1.36 -11.94
CA PRO A 166 13.08 -2.15 -12.99
C PRO A 166 13.44 -3.64 -12.96
N GLN A 167 14.53 -4.03 -12.28
CA GLN A 167 14.94 -5.43 -12.15
C GLN A 167 14.30 -6.14 -10.94
N HIS A 168 13.65 -5.40 -10.03
CA HIS A 168 12.95 -6.01 -8.90
C HIS A 168 11.77 -6.87 -9.39
N PRO A 169 11.50 -8.05 -8.80
CA PRO A 169 10.43 -8.94 -9.28
C PRO A 169 9.07 -8.25 -9.47
N ILE A 170 8.69 -7.36 -8.57
CA ILE A 170 7.44 -6.58 -8.66
C ILE A 170 7.41 -5.72 -9.93
N MET A 171 8.54 -5.11 -10.29
CA MET A 171 8.64 -4.11 -11.36
C MET A 171 8.98 -4.70 -12.73
N LYS A 172 9.46 -5.94 -12.76
CA LYS A 172 9.96 -6.58 -14.00
C LYS A 172 8.88 -6.60 -15.09
N GLY A 173 9.18 -6.01 -16.24
CA GLY A 173 8.27 -5.94 -17.39
C GLY A 173 7.24 -4.80 -17.34
N LEU A 174 7.19 -4.00 -16.27
CA LEU A 174 6.42 -2.74 -16.26
C LEU A 174 7.13 -1.68 -17.10
N PRO A 175 6.39 -0.72 -17.69
CA PRO A 175 6.99 0.39 -18.41
C PRO A 175 7.81 1.28 -17.47
N PRO A 176 8.78 2.07 -18.00
CA PRO A 176 9.59 2.96 -17.19
C PRO A 176 8.78 4.07 -16.52
N THR A 177 7.66 4.47 -17.14
CA THR A 177 6.71 5.46 -16.61
C THR A 177 5.28 5.09 -16.99
N TRP A 178 4.32 5.40 -16.11
CA TRP A 178 2.89 5.26 -16.40
C TRP A 178 2.07 6.28 -15.61
N LEU A 179 0.90 6.61 -16.14
CA LEU A 179 -0.02 7.54 -15.49
C LEU A 179 -0.90 6.79 -14.48
N HIS A 180 -0.86 7.21 -13.22
CA HIS A 180 -1.80 6.78 -12.19
C HIS A 180 -3.05 7.65 -12.21
N ALA A 181 -4.17 7.08 -11.73
CA ALA A 181 -5.44 7.80 -11.57
C ALA A 181 -5.32 9.00 -10.64
N SER A 182 -6.39 9.79 -10.54
CA SER A 182 -6.49 10.83 -9.50
C SER A 182 -6.43 10.18 -8.13
N ASP A 183 -5.44 10.58 -7.32
CA ASP A 183 -5.17 10.03 -6.01
C ASP A 183 -4.51 11.08 -5.11
N GLU A 184 -4.43 10.82 -3.82
CA GLU A 184 -3.62 11.59 -2.89
C GLU A 184 -2.15 11.16 -3.02
N LEU A 185 -1.34 12.00 -3.68
CA LEU A 185 0.10 11.76 -3.69
C LEU A 185 0.68 12.11 -2.32
N TYR A 186 0.89 11.10 -1.48
CA TYR A 186 1.54 11.27 -0.19
C TYR A 186 2.99 11.68 -0.35
N ALA A 187 3.38 12.72 0.34
CA ALA A 187 4.68 13.35 0.26
C ALA A 187 5.23 13.68 1.66
N ALA A 188 6.52 14.00 1.75
CA ALA A 188 7.20 14.31 2.99
C ALA A 188 7.06 13.19 4.05
N LEU A 189 6.98 11.94 3.62
CA LEU A 189 6.92 10.80 4.53
C LEU A 189 8.28 10.64 5.23
N ARG A 190 8.22 10.30 6.53
CA ARG A 190 9.41 10.13 7.38
C ARG A 190 9.46 8.74 7.99
N GLY A 191 10.66 8.28 8.23
CA GLY A 191 10.86 7.02 8.91
C GLY A 191 12.28 6.52 8.83
N PRO A 192 12.58 5.37 9.46
CA PRO A 192 13.93 4.83 9.50
C PRO A 192 14.49 4.48 8.12
N GLY A 193 13.64 4.09 7.15
CA GLY A 193 14.08 3.70 5.80
C GLY A 193 15.06 2.53 5.75
N GLU A 194 15.19 1.76 6.84
CA GLU A 194 16.13 0.65 6.93
C GLU A 194 15.72 -0.49 5.98
N ASN A 195 16.69 -1.06 5.26
CA ASN A 195 16.49 -2.17 4.31
C ASN A 195 15.41 -1.88 3.25
N MET A 196 15.19 -0.61 2.95
CA MET A 196 14.19 -0.12 2.01
C MET A 196 14.77 -0.05 0.59
N THR A 197 14.02 -0.58 -0.37
CA THR A 197 14.25 -0.37 -1.80
C THR A 197 13.08 0.39 -2.37
N VAL A 198 13.32 1.60 -2.87
CA VAL A 198 12.30 2.37 -3.58
C VAL A 198 12.13 1.80 -4.99
N LEU A 199 10.95 1.28 -5.28
CA LEU A 199 10.62 0.64 -6.55
C LEU A 199 10.15 1.65 -7.59
N ALA A 200 9.38 2.66 -7.16
CA ALA A 200 8.89 3.74 -8.01
C ALA A 200 8.63 5.01 -7.19
N THR A 201 8.66 6.14 -7.90
CA THR A 201 8.39 7.48 -7.35
C THR A 201 7.37 8.22 -8.19
N ALA A 202 6.80 9.29 -7.62
CA ALA A 202 6.04 10.31 -8.34
C ALA A 202 6.47 11.70 -7.91
N TYR A 203 6.49 12.65 -8.87
CA TYR A 203 6.87 14.04 -8.59
C TYR A 203 5.74 14.77 -7.86
N SER A 204 6.05 15.29 -6.68
CA SER A 204 5.14 16.06 -5.84
C SER A 204 5.24 17.54 -6.20
N ASP A 205 4.34 17.99 -7.10
CA ASP A 205 4.40 19.33 -7.70
C ASP A 205 4.08 20.42 -6.65
N PRO A 206 4.97 21.41 -6.45
CA PRO A 206 4.70 22.57 -5.58
C PRO A 206 3.45 23.36 -5.95
N LYS A 207 3.03 23.36 -7.23
CA LYS A 207 1.77 23.97 -7.67
C LYS A 207 0.54 23.28 -7.08
N ASN A 208 0.68 22.05 -6.64
CA ASN A 208 -0.35 21.27 -5.94
C ASN A 208 0.04 21.04 -4.47
N HIS A 209 0.63 22.00 -3.81
CA HIS A 209 1.09 21.91 -2.41
C HIS A 209 2.13 20.79 -2.18
N GLY A 210 2.84 20.39 -3.22
CA GLY A 210 3.86 19.36 -3.16
C GLY A 210 5.22 19.84 -2.66
N THR A 211 6.12 18.88 -2.43
CA THR A 211 7.48 19.11 -1.91
C THR A 211 8.48 19.58 -2.96
N GLY A 212 8.19 19.42 -4.24
CA GLY A 212 9.16 19.63 -5.33
C GLY A 212 10.13 18.44 -5.51
N HIS A 213 9.83 17.29 -4.92
CA HIS A 213 10.67 16.08 -4.98
C HIS A 213 9.91 14.91 -5.59
N ASP A 214 10.66 13.91 -6.03
CA ASP A 214 10.13 12.61 -6.42
C ASP A 214 9.92 11.73 -5.18
N GLU A 215 8.68 11.61 -4.73
CA GLU A 215 8.30 10.88 -3.51
C GLU A 215 8.21 9.37 -3.74
N PRO A 216 8.68 8.53 -2.81
CA PRO A 216 8.53 7.08 -2.89
C PRO A 216 7.05 6.66 -2.80
N ILE A 217 6.57 5.92 -3.81
CA ILE A 217 5.16 5.47 -3.87
C ILE A 217 5.00 3.96 -4.06
N LEU A 218 6.06 3.26 -4.42
CA LEU A 218 6.15 1.80 -4.36
C LEU A 218 7.45 1.44 -3.68
N ILE A 219 7.37 0.67 -2.61
CA ILE A 219 8.50 0.39 -1.73
C ILE A 219 8.53 -1.10 -1.39
N ALA A 220 9.71 -1.69 -1.38
CA ALA A 220 9.96 -3.03 -0.86
C ALA A 220 10.92 -2.94 0.33
N ILE A 221 10.61 -3.65 1.42
CA ILE A 221 11.43 -3.67 2.62
C ILE A 221 11.67 -5.12 3.04
N ASN A 222 12.89 -5.43 3.48
CA ASN A 222 13.20 -6.69 4.16
C ASN A 222 13.19 -6.47 5.67
N TYR A 223 12.40 -7.27 6.38
CA TYR A 223 12.30 -7.20 7.84
C TYR A 223 12.47 -8.60 8.45
N GLY A 224 13.61 -8.85 9.08
CA GLY A 224 13.97 -10.21 9.48
C GLY A 224 14.05 -11.13 8.26
N LYS A 225 13.27 -12.21 8.26
CA LYS A 225 13.09 -13.12 7.11
C LYS A 225 11.89 -12.75 6.24
N GLY A 226 11.06 -11.79 6.69
CA GLY A 226 9.86 -11.36 6.00
C GLY A 226 10.11 -10.30 4.94
N ARG A 227 9.09 -10.08 4.12
CA ARG A 227 9.09 -9.12 3.03
C ARG A 227 7.89 -8.21 3.16
N VAL A 228 8.11 -6.93 3.03
CA VAL A 228 7.04 -5.92 3.10
C VAL A 228 6.95 -5.19 1.76
N PHE A 229 5.75 -5.13 1.21
CA PHE A 229 5.41 -4.24 0.10
C PHE A 229 4.58 -3.08 0.65
N HIS A 230 5.00 -1.86 0.37
CA HIS A 230 4.30 -0.67 0.83
C HIS A 230 3.97 0.22 -0.37
N THR A 231 2.71 0.61 -0.48
CA THR A 231 2.22 1.58 -1.45
C THR A 231 1.42 2.69 -0.76
N PRO A 232 1.91 3.95 -0.77
CA PRO A 232 1.15 5.11 -0.31
C PRO A 232 -0.04 5.50 -1.21
N MET A 233 -0.25 4.84 -2.35
CA MET A 233 -1.39 5.05 -3.25
C MET A 233 -2.64 4.31 -2.76
N GLY A 234 -3.83 4.70 -3.25
CA GLY A 234 -5.07 3.96 -3.04
C GLY A 234 -6.08 4.60 -2.10
N HIS A 235 -6.26 5.92 -2.17
CA HIS A 235 -7.16 6.68 -1.29
C HIS A 235 -8.64 6.30 -1.45
N ASP A 236 -9.10 6.08 -2.68
CA ASP A 236 -10.51 5.81 -3.00
C ASP A 236 -10.68 4.76 -4.10
N GLY A 237 -11.95 4.42 -4.42
CA GLY A 237 -12.27 3.40 -5.40
C GLY A 237 -11.71 3.69 -6.79
N LEU A 238 -11.58 4.96 -7.20
CA LEU A 238 -11.01 5.30 -8.50
C LEU A 238 -9.50 5.06 -8.53
N ALA A 239 -8.79 5.44 -7.47
CA ALA A 239 -7.36 5.21 -7.32
C ALA A 239 -7.05 3.70 -7.27
N LEU A 240 -7.81 2.93 -6.49
CA LEU A 240 -7.71 1.48 -6.40
C LEU A 240 -7.99 0.80 -7.74
N ALA A 241 -9.03 1.22 -8.48
CA ALA A 241 -9.39 0.65 -9.77
C ALA A 241 -8.38 0.94 -10.91
N CYS A 242 -7.39 1.82 -10.70
CA CYS A 242 -6.32 2.05 -11.67
C CYS A 242 -5.55 0.75 -11.94
N VAL A 243 -5.47 0.30 -13.19
CA VAL A 243 -4.80 -0.96 -13.56
C VAL A 243 -3.34 -0.98 -13.14
N GLY A 244 -2.69 0.19 -13.07
CA GLY A 244 -1.34 0.33 -12.54
C GLY A 244 -1.28 -0.01 -11.05
N PHE A 245 -2.25 0.46 -10.25
CA PHE A 245 -2.38 0.10 -8.84
C PHE A 245 -2.68 -1.40 -8.69
N VAL A 246 -3.77 -1.88 -9.32
CA VAL A 246 -4.18 -3.30 -9.27
C VAL A 246 -2.99 -4.23 -9.55
N THR A 247 -2.27 -3.98 -10.66
CA THR A 247 -1.13 -4.82 -11.07
C THR A 247 0.00 -4.79 -10.04
N THR A 248 0.37 -3.61 -9.53
CA THR A 248 1.47 -3.49 -8.57
C THR A 248 1.10 -4.03 -7.19
N PHE A 249 -0.15 -3.88 -6.76
CA PHE A 249 -0.67 -4.45 -5.52
C PHE A 249 -0.71 -5.99 -5.56
N GLN A 250 -1.25 -6.58 -6.63
CA GLN A 250 -1.28 -8.03 -6.83
C GLN A 250 0.13 -8.63 -6.83
N ARG A 251 1.06 -8.04 -7.61
CA ARG A 251 2.46 -8.48 -7.71
C ARG A 251 3.23 -8.24 -6.41
N GLY A 252 2.97 -7.13 -5.72
CA GLY A 252 3.52 -6.84 -4.41
C GLY A 252 3.10 -7.86 -3.36
N THR A 253 1.82 -8.26 -3.37
CA THR A 253 1.27 -9.29 -2.49
C THR A 253 1.88 -10.65 -2.78
N GLU A 254 1.99 -11.04 -4.04
CA GLU A 254 2.63 -12.31 -4.42
C GLU A 254 4.10 -12.35 -3.99
N TRP A 255 4.85 -11.26 -4.23
CA TRP A 255 6.24 -11.17 -3.82
C TRP A 255 6.40 -11.21 -2.30
N ALA A 256 5.58 -10.49 -1.55
CA ALA A 256 5.64 -10.51 -0.10
C ALA A 256 5.36 -11.91 0.45
N ALA A 257 4.37 -12.62 -0.11
CA ALA A 257 3.99 -13.96 0.30
C ALA A 257 5.02 -15.03 -0.07
N THR A 258 5.66 -14.92 -1.24
CA THR A 258 6.42 -16.06 -1.85
C THR A 258 7.87 -15.73 -2.18
N GLY A 259 8.26 -14.47 -2.27
CA GLY A 259 9.54 -13.99 -2.80
C GLY A 259 9.62 -14.00 -4.33
N LYS A 260 8.54 -14.33 -5.03
CA LYS A 260 8.46 -14.44 -6.50
C LYS A 260 7.29 -13.63 -7.03
N VAL A 261 7.29 -13.40 -8.35
CA VAL A 261 6.15 -12.82 -9.09
C VAL A 261 5.96 -13.64 -10.36
N THR A 262 4.80 -14.27 -10.48
CA THR A 262 4.41 -15.07 -11.65
C THR A 262 3.41 -14.31 -12.54
N GLN A 263 2.73 -13.33 -11.99
CA GLN A 263 1.70 -12.54 -12.66
C GLN A 263 2.29 -11.72 -13.79
N LYS A 264 1.67 -11.80 -14.95
CA LYS A 264 2.05 -11.03 -16.14
C LYS A 264 1.55 -9.60 -16.03
N VAL A 265 2.21 -8.70 -16.74
CA VAL A 265 1.70 -7.33 -16.96
C VAL A 265 0.52 -7.43 -17.93
N PRO A 266 -0.67 -6.93 -17.57
CA PRO A 266 -1.82 -6.99 -18.47
C PRO A 266 -1.63 -6.04 -19.69
N SER A 267 -2.21 -6.40 -20.83
CA SER A 267 -2.17 -5.55 -22.04
C SER A 267 -2.87 -4.18 -21.85
N THR A 268 -3.74 -4.11 -20.84
CA THR A 268 -4.44 -2.88 -20.44
C THR A 268 -3.65 -2.03 -19.45
N PHE A 269 -2.39 -2.36 -19.16
CA PHE A 269 -1.57 -1.56 -18.25
C PHE A 269 -1.45 -0.11 -18.75
N PRO A 270 -1.56 0.92 -17.87
CA PRO A 270 -1.54 2.31 -18.30
C PRO A 270 -0.24 2.71 -19.00
N SER A 271 -0.33 3.67 -19.92
CA SER A 271 0.83 4.31 -20.53
C SER A 271 1.22 5.58 -19.77
N ALA A 272 2.28 6.26 -20.20
CA ALA A 272 2.66 7.56 -19.65
C ALA A 272 1.62 8.68 -19.88
N ASN A 273 0.71 8.49 -20.85
CA ASN A 273 -0.25 9.51 -21.28
C ASN A 273 -1.72 9.11 -21.05
N THR A 274 -1.98 7.88 -20.63
CA THR A 274 -3.34 7.36 -20.52
C THR A 274 -3.49 6.50 -19.28
N VAL A 275 -4.45 6.85 -18.44
CA VAL A 275 -4.89 6.02 -17.31
C VAL A 275 -5.75 4.87 -17.86
N SER A 276 -5.70 3.74 -17.20
CA SER A 276 -6.54 2.58 -17.47
C SER A 276 -7.20 2.11 -16.19
N TYR A 277 -8.47 1.71 -16.27
CA TYR A 277 -9.29 1.36 -15.12
C TYR A 277 -9.93 -0.02 -15.21
N ARG A 278 -10.08 -0.68 -14.08
CA ARG A 278 -11.03 -1.75 -13.81
C ARG A 278 -12.37 -1.08 -13.43
N VAL A 279 -13.23 -0.84 -14.41
CA VAL A 279 -14.52 -0.14 -14.20
C VAL A 279 -15.41 -0.87 -13.20
N ASP A 280 -15.38 -2.20 -13.21
CA ASP A 280 -16.09 -3.06 -12.26
C ASP A 280 -15.69 -2.79 -10.80
N LEU A 281 -14.40 -2.60 -10.53
CA LEU A 281 -13.89 -2.25 -9.20
C LEU A 281 -14.24 -0.79 -8.83
N ALA A 282 -14.13 0.15 -9.77
CA ALA A 282 -14.51 1.54 -9.53
C ALA A 282 -15.99 1.67 -9.14
N LEU A 283 -16.86 0.85 -9.72
CA LEU A 283 -18.30 0.83 -9.39
C LEU A 283 -18.61 0.24 -8.00
N MET A 284 -17.66 -0.39 -7.34
CA MET A 284 -17.80 -0.80 -5.93
C MET A 284 -17.69 0.39 -4.97
N ASP A 285 -17.17 1.53 -5.41
CA ASP A 285 -17.20 2.78 -4.65
C ASP A 285 -18.57 3.44 -4.82
N PRO A 286 -19.37 3.60 -3.74
CA PRO A 286 -20.69 4.19 -3.81
C PRO A 286 -20.70 5.63 -4.34
N LEU A 287 -19.64 6.40 -4.11
CA LEU A 287 -19.53 7.78 -4.59
C LEU A 287 -19.32 7.80 -6.11
N PHE A 288 -18.49 6.92 -6.62
CA PHE A 288 -18.30 6.76 -8.06
C PHE A 288 -19.56 6.22 -8.75
N ALA A 289 -20.16 5.18 -8.18
CA ALA A 289 -21.38 4.55 -8.72
C ALA A 289 -22.56 5.53 -8.83
N GLN A 290 -22.62 6.55 -7.95
CA GLN A 290 -23.64 7.60 -7.99
C GLN A 290 -23.30 8.75 -8.94
N GLY A 291 -22.21 8.68 -9.70
CA GLY A 291 -21.74 9.74 -10.57
C GLY A 291 -21.19 10.96 -9.83
N LEU A 292 -20.98 10.84 -8.52
CA LEU A 292 -20.34 11.85 -7.69
C LEU A 292 -18.82 11.73 -7.83
N THR A 293 -18.38 11.74 -9.10
CA THR A 293 -16.96 11.69 -9.39
C THR A 293 -16.25 12.88 -8.78
N VAL A 294 -15.26 12.58 -8.14
CA VAL A 294 -14.06 13.15 -7.57
C VAL A 294 -13.62 14.57 -8.00
N ASN A 295 -14.55 15.42 -8.37
CA ASN A 295 -14.33 16.87 -8.57
C ASN A 295 -14.64 17.69 -7.31
N SER A 296 -14.72 17.08 -6.15
CA SER A 296 -15.02 17.76 -4.89
C SER A 296 -13.82 18.42 -4.21
N SER A 297 -12.69 18.52 -4.87
CA SER A 297 -11.52 19.23 -4.34
C SER A 297 -11.37 20.65 -4.89
N ALA A 298 -12.47 21.39 -5.05
CA ALA A 298 -12.36 22.83 -5.08
C ALA A 298 -12.04 23.31 -3.66
N PRO A 299 -11.00 24.11 -3.44
CA PRO A 299 -10.74 24.68 -2.12
C PRO A 299 -11.96 25.46 -1.66
N LYS A 300 -12.53 25.10 -0.52
CA LYS A 300 -13.50 25.97 0.15
C LYS A 300 -12.77 27.28 0.46
N LYS A 301 -13.30 28.36 -0.11
CA LYS A 301 -12.83 29.73 0.15
C LYS A 301 -12.92 30.08 1.61
#